data_63ae9330dac9000f2dec2263c7c638c4
#
_entry.id   63ae9330dac9000f2dec2263c7c638c4
#
_cell.length_a   1.000
_cell.length_b   1.000
_cell.length_c   1.000
_cell.angle_alpha   90.00
_cell.angle_beta   90.00
_cell.angle_gamma   90.00
#
_symmetry.space_group_name_H-M   'P 1'
#
loop_
_entity.id
_entity.type
_entity.pdbx_description
1 polymer ?
#
loop_
_entity_poly.entity_id
_entity_poly.type
_entity_poly.pdbx_seq_one_letter_code
_entity_poly.pdbx_strand_id
1 'polypeptide(L)'
;MDKNQKTAQESPILGKQSVSLKKPVYIIESASVVGKKEGEGPLGELFDLVGEDDMFGGQTWEDAESTLQKEALGTALGKAGWKAEEVRYLFAGDLLGQEIATSFGLVLTFNYQWLGQVEEWMFRLLY
;
A
#
# COMPACT_ATOMS: atom_id res chain seq x y z
N MET A 1 -46.03 20.88 13.60
CA MET A 1 -44.85 20.16 14.16
C MET A 1 -44.04 19.58 12.98
N ASP A 2 -43.08 20.36 12.58
CA ASP A 2 -42.29 20.05 11.38
C ASP A 2 -41.07 19.21 11.77
N LYS A 3 -41.14 17.91 11.45
CA LYS A 3 -40.04 16.95 11.66
C LYS A 3 -39.35 16.65 10.32
N ASN A 4 -38.62 17.62 9.79
CA ASN A 4 -37.73 17.36 8.66
C ASN A 4 -36.54 18.32 8.70
N GLN A 5 -35.78 18.31 9.79
CA GLN A 5 -34.39 18.74 9.72
C GLN A 5 -33.54 17.54 9.19
N LYS A 6 -33.51 17.40 7.88
CA LYS A 6 -32.41 16.69 7.22
C LYS A 6 -31.15 17.45 7.55
N THR A 7 -30.35 16.93 8.46
CA THR A 7 -28.98 17.40 8.68
C THR A 7 -28.27 17.37 7.33
N ALA A 8 -27.98 18.53 6.80
CA ALA A 8 -27.16 18.67 5.60
C ALA A 8 -25.82 18.01 5.91
N GLN A 9 -25.56 16.91 5.23
CA GLN A 9 -24.30 16.21 5.35
C GLN A 9 -23.27 17.10 4.67
N GLU A 10 -22.48 17.81 5.47
CA GLU A 10 -21.41 18.67 4.95
C GLU A 10 -20.51 17.82 4.04
N SER A 11 -20.29 18.33 2.83
CA SER A 11 -19.41 17.69 1.86
C SER A 11 -18.01 17.53 2.48
N PRO A 12 -17.38 16.37 2.36
CA PRO A 12 -16.01 16.20 2.82
C PRO A 12 -14.99 16.93 1.93
N ILE A 13 -15.42 17.49 0.79
CA ILE A 13 -14.54 18.16 -0.18
C ILE A 13 -14.30 19.60 0.26
N LEU A 14 -13.03 19.98 0.39
CA LEU A 14 -12.55 21.33 0.65
C LEU A 14 -11.87 21.89 -0.60
N GLY A 15 -12.46 22.92 -1.20
CA GLY A 15 -11.92 23.52 -2.42
C GLY A 15 -12.03 22.57 -3.61
N LYS A 16 -10.95 22.44 -4.40
CA LYS A 16 -10.96 21.63 -5.63
C LYS A 16 -10.35 20.23 -5.47
N GLN A 17 -9.44 20.04 -4.53
CA GLN A 17 -8.58 18.83 -4.48
C GLN A 17 -8.38 18.27 -3.06
N SER A 18 -8.94 18.91 -2.04
CA SER A 18 -8.73 18.48 -0.67
C SER A 18 -9.98 17.78 -0.11
N VAL A 19 -9.75 16.78 0.72
CA VAL A 19 -10.80 16.08 1.45
C VAL A 19 -10.57 16.25 2.93
N SER A 20 -11.60 16.69 3.63
CA SER A 20 -11.60 16.76 5.10
C SER A 20 -12.28 15.53 5.65
N LEU A 21 -11.57 14.78 6.46
CA LEU A 21 -12.12 13.60 7.11
C LEU A 21 -12.68 13.98 8.48
N LYS A 22 -13.93 13.61 8.76
CA LYS A 22 -14.58 13.87 10.06
C LYS A 22 -13.89 13.15 11.22
N LYS A 23 -13.28 12.00 10.93
CA LYS A 23 -12.46 11.25 11.88
C LYS A 23 -11.02 11.28 11.40
N PRO A 24 -10.05 11.52 12.28
CA PRO A 24 -8.64 11.50 11.89
C PRO A 24 -8.25 10.10 11.40
N VAL A 25 -7.35 10.09 10.41
CA VAL A 25 -6.72 8.87 9.90
C VAL A 25 -5.27 8.89 10.37
N TYR A 26 -4.81 7.77 10.85
CA TYR A 26 -3.47 7.61 11.40
C TYR A 26 -2.67 6.61 10.56
N ILE A 27 -1.40 6.90 10.36
CA ILE A 27 -0.42 5.90 9.92
C ILE A 27 -0.07 5.08 11.16
N ILE A 28 -0.42 3.81 11.15
CA ILE A 28 -0.16 2.91 12.29
C ILE A 28 1.28 2.43 12.25
N GLU A 29 1.74 1.98 11.08
CA GLU A 29 3.09 1.50 10.86
C GLU A 29 3.52 1.72 9.42
N SER A 30 4.81 1.58 9.19
CA SER A 30 5.44 1.60 7.89
C SER A 30 6.56 0.56 7.83
N ALA A 31 6.88 0.10 6.62
CA ALA A 31 8.04 -0.74 6.37
C ALA A 31 8.74 -0.32 5.08
N SER A 32 10.03 -0.50 5.08
CA SER A 32 10.90 -0.22 3.95
C SER A 32 11.75 -1.44 3.62
N VAL A 33 11.63 -1.92 2.39
CA VAL A 33 12.40 -3.06 1.88
C VAL A 33 13.13 -2.61 0.62
N VAL A 34 14.41 -2.87 0.56
CA VAL A 34 15.26 -2.42 -0.56
C VAL A 34 16.18 -3.52 -1.04
N GLY A 35 16.67 -3.37 -2.27
CA GLY A 35 17.70 -4.24 -2.81
C GLY A 35 19.07 -3.99 -2.17
N LYS A 36 20.01 -4.85 -2.50
CA LYS A 36 21.38 -4.81 -1.98
C LYS A 36 22.07 -3.47 -2.23
N LYS A 37 21.89 -2.91 -3.40
CA LYS A 37 22.55 -1.66 -3.80
C LYS A 37 22.14 -0.47 -2.93
N GLU A 38 20.87 -0.35 -2.59
CA GLU A 38 20.37 0.67 -1.69
C GLU A 38 20.87 0.45 -0.26
N GLY A 39 20.98 -0.81 0.15
CA GLY A 39 21.54 -1.19 1.45
C GLY A 39 23.01 -0.81 1.64
N GLU A 40 23.79 -0.77 0.57
CA GLU A 40 25.17 -0.30 0.57
C GLU A 40 25.29 1.23 0.60
N GLY A 41 24.18 1.94 0.44
CA GLY A 41 24.10 3.39 0.46
C GLY A 41 24.17 3.99 1.88
N PRO A 42 24.21 5.33 1.98
CA PRO A 42 24.33 6.02 3.27
C PRO A 42 23.12 5.85 4.19
N LEU A 43 21.99 5.39 3.67
CA LEU A 43 20.76 5.14 4.43
C LEU A 43 20.52 3.64 4.67
N GLY A 44 21.46 2.77 4.33
CA GLY A 44 21.30 1.31 4.37
C GLY A 44 20.83 0.78 5.72
N GLU A 45 21.37 1.33 6.82
CA GLU A 45 21.01 0.92 8.18
C GLU A 45 19.61 1.39 8.62
N LEU A 46 18.95 2.25 7.86
CA LEU A 46 17.62 2.78 8.20
C LEU A 46 16.48 1.96 7.59
N PHE A 47 16.78 1.06 6.66
CA PHE A 47 15.77 0.20 6.07
C PHE A 47 15.42 -0.98 6.97
N ASP A 48 14.16 -1.38 6.97
CA ASP A 48 13.69 -2.50 7.80
C ASP A 48 14.25 -3.84 7.29
N LEU A 49 14.41 -3.97 5.97
CA LEU A 49 14.99 -5.15 5.34
C LEU A 49 15.79 -4.75 4.09
N VAL A 50 16.98 -5.32 3.99
CA VAL A 50 17.84 -5.22 2.81
C VAL A 50 17.97 -6.59 2.19
N GLY A 51 17.64 -6.74 0.90
CA GLY A 51 17.80 -7.98 0.16
C GLY A 51 19.28 -8.38 0.02
N GLU A 52 19.55 -9.67 0.05
CA GLU A 52 20.92 -10.19 -0.17
C GLU A 52 21.40 -9.94 -1.61
N ASP A 53 20.47 -9.89 -2.55
CA ASP A 53 20.64 -9.54 -3.94
C ASP A 53 19.47 -8.69 -4.46
N ASP A 54 19.57 -8.18 -5.67
CA ASP A 54 18.53 -7.34 -6.28
C ASP A 54 17.37 -8.15 -6.86
N MET A 55 17.50 -9.48 -6.91
CA MET A 55 16.48 -10.39 -7.44
C MET A 55 15.62 -11.02 -6.33
N PHE A 56 15.96 -10.82 -5.05
CA PHE A 56 15.24 -11.42 -3.92
C PHE A 56 15.04 -12.93 -4.08
N GLY A 57 16.02 -13.61 -4.66
CA GLY A 57 15.95 -15.04 -4.97
C GLY A 57 15.01 -15.40 -6.14
N GLY A 58 14.40 -14.42 -6.81
CA GLY A 58 13.57 -14.60 -7.99
C GLY A 58 14.36 -14.91 -9.26
N GLN A 59 13.68 -15.43 -10.27
CA GLN A 59 14.28 -15.70 -11.59
C GLN A 59 14.01 -14.57 -12.58
N THR A 60 13.00 -13.76 -12.35
CA THR A 60 12.61 -12.62 -13.17
C THR A 60 12.52 -11.36 -12.32
N TRP A 61 12.51 -10.19 -12.97
CA TRP A 61 12.31 -8.93 -12.27
C TRP A 61 10.91 -8.82 -11.63
N GLU A 62 9.90 -9.41 -12.26
CA GLU A 62 8.53 -9.49 -11.74
C GLU A 62 8.47 -10.36 -10.48
N ASP A 63 9.22 -11.47 -10.42
CA ASP A 63 9.34 -12.28 -9.21
C ASP A 63 10.03 -11.51 -8.09
N ALA A 64 11.09 -10.78 -8.43
CA ALA A 64 11.82 -9.95 -7.49
C ALA A 64 10.91 -8.86 -6.89
N GLU A 65 10.20 -8.12 -7.73
CA GLU A 65 9.27 -7.08 -7.30
C GLU A 65 8.11 -7.65 -6.46
N SER A 66 7.57 -8.81 -6.86
CA SER A 66 6.55 -9.52 -6.10
C SER A 66 7.03 -9.90 -4.70
N THR A 67 8.25 -10.40 -4.60
CA THR A 67 8.85 -10.77 -3.30
C THR A 67 9.11 -9.54 -2.45
N LEU A 68 9.66 -8.47 -3.03
CA LEU A 68 9.89 -7.21 -2.32
C LEU A 68 8.58 -6.65 -1.74
N GLN A 69 7.50 -6.65 -2.50
CA GLN A 69 6.19 -6.19 -2.02
C GLN A 69 5.65 -7.07 -0.88
N LYS A 70 5.82 -8.40 -0.97
CA LYS A 70 5.43 -9.33 0.11
C LYS A 70 6.18 -9.05 1.40
N GLU A 71 7.49 -8.89 1.31
CA GLU A 71 8.34 -8.60 2.45
C GLU A 71 7.97 -7.24 3.09
N ALA A 72 7.72 -6.22 2.27
CA ALA A 72 7.32 -4.91 2.78
C ALA A 72 5.97 -4.97 3.53
N LEU A 73 4.96 -5.60 2.93
CA LEU A 73 3.65 -5.74 3.57
C LEU A 73 3.72 -6.62 4.82
N GLY A 74 4.40 -7.76 4.73
CA GLY A 74 4.58 -8.67 5.87
C GLY A 74 5.30 -8.00 7.04
N THR A 75 6.35 -7.24 6.76
CA THR A 75 7.10 -6.48 7.77
C THR A 75 6.22 -5.41 8.41
N ALA A 76 5.46 -4.64 7.62
CA ALA A 76 4.55 -3.61 8.15
C ALA A 76 3.47 -4.22 9.04
N LEU A 77 2.83 -5.31 8.62
CA LEU A 77 1.84 -6.02 9.41
C LEU A 77 2.43 -6.59 10.70
N GLY A 78 3.62 -7.19 10.61
CA GLY A 78 4.34 -7.71 11.77
C GLY A 78 4.65 -6.63 12.80
N LYS A 79 5.15 -5.47 12.37
CA LYS A 79 5.41 -4.31 13.23
C LYS A 79 4.13 -3.77 13.87
N ALA A 80 3.03 -3.73 13.13
CA ALA A 80 1.73 -3.31 13.62
C ALA A 80 1.08 -4.33 14.58
N GLY A 81 1.55 -5.57 14.59
CA GLY A 81 0.91 -6.67 15.31
C GLY A 81 -0.44 -7.08 14.71
N TRP A 82 -0.64 -6.81 13.42
CA TRP A 82 -1.88 -7.09 12.70
C TRP A 82 -1.76 -8.36 11.85
N LYS A 83 -2.88 -9.03 11.70
CA LYS A 83 -3.02 -10.13 10.75
C LYS A 83 -3.57 -9.62 9.42
N ALA A 84 -3.28 -10.33 8.35
CA ALA A 84 -3.77 -9.98 7.02
C ALA A 84 -5.30 -9.85 6.96
N GLU A 85 -6.03 -10.70 7.66
CA GLU A 85 -7.50 -10.72 7.70
C GLU A 85 -8.10 -9.47 8.37
N GLU A 86 -7.31 -8.71 9.13
CA GLU A 86 -7.75 -7.48 9.78
C GLU A 86 -7.69 -6.27 8.84
N VAL A 87 -6.99 -6.41 7.71
CA VAL A 87 -6.87 -5.36 6.69
C VAL A 87 -8.05 -5.45 5.73
N ARG A 88 -8.84 -4.38 5.67
CA ARG A 88 -10.04 -4.33 4.81
C ARG A 88 -9.72 -4.01 3.36
N TYR A 89 -8.80 -3.09 3.13
CA TYR A 89 -8.44 -2.60 1.81
C TYR A 89 -6.95 -2.58 1.63
N LEU A 90 -6.50 -2.98 0.46
CA LEU A 90 -5.11 -2.91 0.04
C LEU A 90 -5.03 -2.04 -1.21
N PHE A 91 -4.16 -1.03 -1.16
CA PHE A 91 -3.78 -0.22 -2.31
C PHE A 91 -2.32 -0.49 -2.58
N ALA A 92 -2.01 -0.92 -3.78
CA ALA A 92 -0.66 -1.26 -4.17
C ALA A 92 -0.41 -0.86 -5.62
N GLY A 93 0.84 -0.80 -6.01
CA GLY A 93 1.25 -0.56 -7.39
C GLY A 93 2.60 -1.22 -7.63
N ASP A 94 2.84 -1.59 -8.87
CA ASP A 94 4.13 -2.10 -9.32
C ASP A 94 4.71 -1.20 -10.42
N LEU A 95 6.01 -1.26 -10.59
CA LEU A 95 6.74 -0.47 -11.57
C LEU A 95 6.94 -1.20 -12.89
N LEU A 96 7.15 -2.52 -12.83
CA LEU A 96 7.67 -3.29 -13.95
C LEU A 96 6.59 -3.85 -14.86
N GLY A 97 5.41 -4.14 -14.38
CA GLY A 97 4.58 -4.92 -15.23
C GLY A 97 3.10 -4.99 -14.94
N GLN A 98 2.34 -3.96 -15.25
CA GLN A 98 0.91 -4.08 -15.46
C GLN A 98 0.15 -4.92 -14.40
N GLU A 99 0.49 -4.72 -13.12
CA GLU A 99 -0.14 -5.38 -11.96
C GLU A 99 0.25 -6.86 -11.76
N ILE A 100 1.19 -7.40 -12.52
CA ILE A 100 1.59 -8.81 -12.41
C ILE A 100 2.23 -9.08 -11.05
N ALA A 101 3.26 -8.32 -10.68
CA ALA A 101 3.97 -8.51 -9.43
C ALA A 101 3.05 -8.31 -8.22
N THR A 102 2.21 -7.28 -8.24
CA THR A 102 1.25 -6.98 -7.19
C THR A 102 0.17 -8.07 -7.07
N SER A 103 -0.41 -8.50 -8.18
CA SER A 103 -1.45 -9.53 -8.18
C SER A 103 -0.94 -10.86 -7.63
N PHE A 104 0.20 -11.35 -8.11
CA PHE A 104 0.78 -12.60 -7.62
C PHE A 104 1.40 -12.44 -6.23
N GLY A 105 2.02 -11.30 -5.96
CA GLY A 105 2.69 -11.04 -4.70
C GLY A 105 1.73 -10.86 -3.53
N LEU A 106 0.79 -9.98 -3.64
CA LEU A 106 -0.03 -9.52 -2.52
C LEU A 106 -1.40 -10.19 -2.49
N VAL A 107 -2.12 -10.20 -3.59
CA VAL A 107 -3.50 -10.72 -3.63
C VAL A 107 -3.53 -12.21 -3.34
N LEU A 108 -2.70 -13.00 -4.03
CA LEU A 108 -2.68 -14.46 -3.84
C LEU A 108 -2.06 -14.88 -2.52
N THR A 109 -1.07 -14.13 -2.03
CA THR A 109 -0.39 -14.47 -0.77
C THR A 109 -1.21 -14.13 0.45
N PHE A 110 -1.88 -12.97 0.46
CA PHE A 110 -2.62 -12.46 1.61
C PHE A 110 -4.14 -12.56 1.44
N ASN A 111 -4.62 -13.11 0.32
CA ASN A 111 -6.04 -13.29 0.01
C ASN A 111 -6.86 -11.99 0.10
N TYR A 112 -6.26 -10.87 -0.30
CA TYR A 112 -6.95 -9.59 -0.33
C TYR A 112 -7.86 -9.45 -1.56
N GLN A 113 -8.95 -8.72 -1.38
CA GLN A 113 -9.77 -8.31 -2.50
C GLN A 113 -9.05 -7.16 -3.23
N TRP A 114 -8.66 -7.42 -4.48
CA TRP A 114 -7.97 -6.44 -5.32
C TRP A 114 -8.88 -5.28 -5.69
N LEU A 115 -8.46 -4.06 -5.46
CA LEU A 115 -9.20 -2.84 -5.79
C LEU A 115 -8.60 -2.05 -6.97
N GLY A 116 -7.49 -2.51 -7.54
CA GLY A 116 -6.80 -1.85 -8.65
C GLY A 116 -5.50 -1.15 -8.25
N GLN A 117 -4.75 -0.68 -9.24
CA GLN A 117 -3.52 0.09 -9.01
C GLN A 117 -3.83 1.48 -8.48
N VAL A 118 -2.94 1.99 -7.63
CA VAL A 118 -3.06 3.34 -7.05
C VAL A 118 -3.11 4.41 -8.12
N GLU A 119 -2.38 4.27 -9.20
CA GLU A 119 -2.36 5.24 -10.30
C GLU A 119 -3.71 5.36 -11.00
N GLU A 120 -4.37 4.25 -11.35
CA GLU A 120 -5.69 4.29 -11.95
C GLU A 120 -6.77 4.79 -10.99
N TRP A 121 -6.68 4.45 -9.71
CA TRP A 121 -7.66 4.85 -8.71
C TRP A 121 -7.54 6.30 -8.29
N MET A 122 -6.34 6.83 -8.19
CA MET A 122 -6.16 8.27 -7.95
C MET A 122 -6.80 9.11 -9.05
N PHE A 123 -6.70 8.69 -10.31
CA PHE A 123 -7.38 9.36 -11.41
C PHE A 123 -8.91 9.23 -11.36
N ARG A 124 -9.45 8.11 -10.92
CA ARG A 124 -10.91 7.89 -10.80
C ARG A 124 -11.55 8.54 -9.58
N LEU A 125 -10.80 8.79 -8.52
CA LEU A 125 -11.29 9.54 -7.35
C LEU A 125 -11.23 11.06 -7.53
N LEU A 126 -10.50 11.55 -8.52
CA LEU A 126 -10.31 12.97 -8.81
C LEU A 126 -11.18 13.48 -9.96
N TYR A 127 -11.88 12.61 -10.67
CA TYR A 127 -12.83 12.90 -11.73
C TYR A 127 -14.18 12.24 -11.47
#